data_4ae16690cac23a3ee63d813f3137ffd2
#
_entry.id   4ae16690cac23a3ee63d813f3137ffd2
#
_cell.length_a   1.000
_cell.length_b   1.000
_cell.length_c   1.000
_cell.angle_alpha   90.00
_cell.angle_beta   90.00
_cell.angle_gamma   90.00
#
_symmetry.space_group_name_H-M   'P 1'
#
loop_
_entity.id
_entity.type
_entity.pdbx_description
1 polymer ?
#
loop_
_entity_poly.entity_id
_entity_poly.type
_entity_poly.pdbx_seq_one_letter_code
_entity_poly.pdbx_strand_id
1 'polypeptide(L)'
;MKKPGASFILTSPEVTDGGALPVDYTGDGSGATLPLAWKGTPAGTQSFALVMDHLAPGNVVKSYWTMWDISASTTSLAKNAKGVGKLGTSFKGALGYEPPHSQGLGAKTYVLTVYALSAPPQLTQQPREVSREVLLTAIKDKVLASASLSVVYSREGAPASASAPPREDERPREAGDRRR
;
A
#
# COMPACT_ATOMS: atom_id res chain seq x y z
N MET A 1 -24.72 15.71 -24.51
CA MET A 1 -23.44 14.99 -24.24
C MET A 1 -23.11 15.11 -22.77
N LYS A 2 -23.16 14.00 -22.01
CA LYS A 2 -22.71 13.96 -20.62
C LYS A 2 -21.19 14.18 -20.64
N LYS A 3 -20.70 15.26 -20.00
CA LYS A 3 -19.28 15.48 -19.76
C LYS A 3 -18.75 14.23 -19.05
N PRO A 4 -17.65 13.60 -19.50
CA PRO A 4 -17.08 12.50 -18.73
C PRO A 4 -16.78 13.03 -17.33
N GLY A 5 -17.37 12.40 -16.32
CA GLY A 5 -17.12 12.74 -14.94
C GLY A 5 -15.62 12.60 -14.66
N ALA A 6 -15.07 13.51 -13.86
CA ALA A 6 -13.68 13.43 -13.45
C ALA A 6 -13.42 12.04 -12.86
N SER A 7 -12.34 11.38 -13.29
CA SER A 7 -11.96 10.06 -12.77
C SER A 7 -11.67 10.13 -11.28
N PHE A 8 -12.14 9.13 -10.52
CA PHE A 8 -11.81 8.97 -9.11
C PHE A 8 -10.39 8.45 -8.98
N ILE A 9 -9.51 9.23 -8.37
CA ILE A 9 -8.06 8.97 -8.33
C ILE A 9 -7.54 9.09 -6.91
N LEU A 10 -6.71 8.12 -6.51
CA LEU A 10 -5.97 8.09 -5.24
C LEU A 10 -4.49 8.39 -5.49
N THR A 11 -3.94 9.31 -4.72
CA THR A 11 -2.52 9.71 -4.78
C THR A 11 -1.93 9.84 -3.39
N SER A 12 -0.61 9.95 -3.33
CA SER A 12 0.13 10.34 -2.12
C SER A 12 1.14 11.42 -2.47
N PRO A 13 1.37 12.40 -1.57
CA PRO A 13 2.47 13.36 -1.76
C PRO A 13 3.86 12.75 -1.59
N GLU A 14 3.96 11.54 -1.01
CA GLU A 14 5.23 10.91 -0.65
C GLU A 14 5.68 9.82 -1.63
N VAL A 15 4.76 9.31 -2.45
CA VAL A 15 5.06 8.21 -3.37
C VAL A 15 4.19 8.32 -4.61
N THR A 16 4.78 7.99 -5.76
CA THR A 16 4.04 7.84 -7.03
C THR A 16 3.50 6.42 -7.15
N ASP A 17 2.46 6.24 -7.96
CA ASP A 17 1.89 4.91 -8.22
C ASP A 17 2.95 3.96 -8.78
N GLY A 18 3.09 2.79 -8.16
CA GLY A 18 4.15 1.82 -8.45
C GLY A 18 5.52 2.16 -7.87
N GLY A 19 5.66 3.30 -7.18
CA GLY A 19 6.91 3.75 -6.60
C GLY A 19 7.27 3.04 -5.29
N ALA A 20 8.52 3.27 -4.84
CA ALA A 20 9.03 2.70 -3.60
C ALA A 20 8.36 3.33 -2.38
N LEU A 21 7.88 2.49 -1.46
CA LEU A 21 7.38 2.93 -0.16
C LEU A 21 8.56 3.35 0.71
N PRO A 22 8.62 4.61 1.17
CA PRO A 22 9.70 5.03 2.07
C PRO A 22 9.70 4.22 3.36
N VAL A 23 10.89 3.97 3.91
CA VAL A 23 11.10 3.11 5.08
C VAL A 23 10.30 3.57 6.32
N ASP A 24 10.05 4.87 6.43
CA ASP A 24 9.29 5.45 7.55
C ASP A 24 7.86 4.91 7.66
N TYR A 25 7.28 4.45 6.56
CA TYR A 25 5.94 3.86 6.49
C TYR A 25 5.91 2.34 6.65
N THR A 26 7.04 1.76 7.05
CA THR A 26 7.24 0.33 7.19
C THR A 26 7.61 -0.06 8.63
N GLY A 27 7.62 -1.35 8.90
CA GLY A 27 8.07 -1.89 10.18
C GLY A 27 9.58 -1.78 10.44
N ASP A 28 10.36 -1.39 9.43
CA ASP A 28 11.79 -1.11 9.55
C ASP A 28 12.06 0.38 9.87
N GLY A 29 11.04 1.21 9.84
CA GLY A 29 11.06 2.62 10.23
C GLY A 29 10.11 2.92 11.37
N SER A 30 9.52 4.11 11.38
CA SER A 30 8.60 4.51 12.46
C SER A 30 7.23 3.81 12.41
N GLY A 31 6.91 3.14 11.29
CA GLY A 31 5.62 2.51 11.09
C GLY A 31 4.47 3.50 10.90
N ALA A 32 4.76 4.68 10.39
CA ALA A 32 3.77 5.71 10.13
C ALA A 32 2.78 5.28 9.04
N THR A 33 1.57 5.82 9.05
CA THR A 33 0.64 5.69 7.93
C THR A 33 0.97 6.67 6.82
N LEU A 34 0.89 6.19 5.57
CA LEU A 34 1.15 7.01 4.39
C LEU A 34 0.09 8.12 4.25
N PRO A 35 0.48 9.38 4.03
CA PRO A 35 -0.48 10.40 3.69
C PRO A 35 -1.08 10.13 2.31
N LEU A 36 -2.38 10.34 2.19
CA LEU A 36 -3.16 10.04 0.99
C LEU A 36 -4.02 11.24 0.60
N ALA A 37 -4.33 11.35 -0.68
CA ALA A 37 -5.30 12.30 -1.19
C ALA A 37 -6.09 11.65 -2.32
N TRP A 38 -7.38 12.02 -2.45
CA TRP A 38 -8.20 11.59 -3.57
C TRP A 38 -9.03 12.73 -4.13
N LYS A 39 -9.35 12.61 -5.38
CA LYS A 39 -10.15 13.58 -6.14
C LYS A 39 -11.07 12.87 -7.12
N GLY A 40 -12.04 13.61 -7.64
CA GLY A 40 -13.02 13.05 -8.57
C GLY A 40 -14.07 12.19 -7.85
N THR A 41 -14.38 12.50 -6.60
CA THR A 41 -15.41 11.81 -5.82
C THR A 41 -16.73 11.74 -6.59
N PRO A 42 -17.32 10.54 -6.77
CA PRO A 42 -18.59 10.39 -7.44
C PRO A 42 -19.72 11.13 -6.73
N ALA A 43 -20.66 11.64 -7.52
CA ALA A 43 -21.89 12.20 -6.96
C ALA A 43 -22.64 11.12 -6.16
N GLY A 44 -23.24 11.51 -5.04
CA GLY A 44 -23.97 10.59 -4.16
C GLY A 44 -23.09 9.86 -3.13
N THR A 45 -21.80 10.17 -3.07
CA THR A 45 -20.91 9.62 -2.04
C THR A 45 -21.31 10.13 -0.66
N GLN A 46 -21.57 9.20 0.26
CA GLN A 46 -21.94 9.48 1.64
C GLN A 46 -20.85 9.12 2.64
N SER A 47 -19.93 8.23 2.24
CA SER A 47 -18.86 7.73 3.10
C SER A 47 -17.73 7.17 2.24
N PHE A 48 -16.54 7.04 2.85
CA PHE A 48 -15.42 6.31 2.25
C PHE A 48 -14.97 5.15 3.14
N ALA A 49 -14.39 4.14 2.51
CA ALA A 49 -13.65 3.08 3.17
C ALA A 49 -12.27 2.94 2.51
N LEU A 50 -11.31 2.46 3.27
CA LEU A 50 -9.91 2.29 2.83
C LEU A 50 -9.42 0.91 3.24
N VAL A 51 -8.74 0.23 2.32
CA VAL A 51 -7.98 -0.98 2.61
C VAL A 51 -6.58 -0.89 2.01
N MET A 52 -5.62 -1.52 2.66
CA MET A 52 -4.27 -1.74 2.12
C MET A 52 -3.97 -3.22 2.14
N ASP A 53 -3.72 -3.78 0.98
CA ASP A 53 -3.58 -5.22 0.78
C ASP A 53 -2.24 -5.59 0.14
N HIS A 54 -1.78 -6.80 0.43
CA HIS A 54 -0.73 -7.49 -0.30
C HIS A 54 -1.24 -8.86 -0.74
N LEU A 55 -1.10 -9.15 -2.02
CA LEU A 55 -1.37 -10.48 -2.56
C LEU A 55 -0.14 -11.38 -2.33
N ALA A 56 -0.24 -12.23 -1.33
CA ALA A 56 0.80 -13.20 -1.00
C ALA A 56 0.75 -14.44 -1.92
N PRO A 57 1.82 -15.25 -1.98
CA PRO A 57 1.80 -16.51 -2.69
C PRO A 57 0.62 -17.41 -2.30
N GLY A 58 0.09 -18.16 -3.27
CA GLY A 58 -1.11 -18.98 -3.06
C GLY A 58 -2.42 -18.22 -3.13
N ASN A 59 -2.43 -17.02 -3.72
CA ASN A 59 -3.59 -16.14 -3.82
C ASN A 59 -4.19 -15.71 -2.47
N VAL A 60 -3.36 -15.67 -1.44
CA VAL A 60 -3.76 -15.20 -0.11
C VAL A 60 -3.65 -13.68 -0.05
N VAL A 61 -4.76 -13.00 0.22
CA VAL A 61 -4.76 -11.55 0.45
C VAL A 61 -4.49 -11.27 1.93
N LYS A 62 -3.42 -10.53 2.20
CA LYS A 62 -3.10 -10.04 3.54
C LYS A 62 -3.43 -8.56 3.63
N SER A 63 -4.33 -8.18 4.53
CA SER A 63 -4.68 -6.80 4.78
C SER A 63 -3.77 -6.17 5.82
N TYR A 64 -3.25 -5.01 5.51
CA TYR A 64 -2.37 -4.22 6.39
C TYR A 64 -3.07 -3.01 7.00
N TRP A 65 -4.20 -2.60 6.44
CA TRP A 65 -4.98 -1.47 6.92
C TRP A 65 -6.43 -1.59 6.47
N THR A 66 -7.35 -1.46 7.41
CA THR A 66 -8.79 -1.52 7.16
C THR A 66 -9.44 -0.36 7.90
N MET A 67 -10.14 0.50 7.17
CA MET A 67 -10.78 1.69 7.72
C MET A 67 -12.13 1.93 7.04
N TRP A 68 -13.13 2.42 7.79
CA TRP A 68 -14.44 2.79 7.27
C TRP A 68 -15.01 3.99 8.03
N ASP A 69 -16.23 4.40 7.69
CA ASP A 69 -16.89 5.59 8.24
C ASP A 69 -16.02 6.85 8.10
N ILE A 70 -15.29 6.96 7.00
CA ILE A 70 -14.58 8.17 6.62
C ILE A 70 -15.59 9.13 6.03
N SER A 71 -15.66 10.37 6.55
CA SER A 71 -16.63 11.38 6.11
C SER A 71 -16.58 11.65 4.60
N ALA A 72 -17.73 11.84 4.00
CA ALA A 72 -17.84 12.24 2.59
C ALA A 72 -17.13 13.57 2.27
N SER A 73 -16.91 14.43 3.24
CA SER A 73 -16.15 15.68 3.10
C SER A 73 -14.63 15.49 3.16
N THR A 74 -14.16 14.31 3.55
CA THR A 74 -12.73 14.00 3.62
C THR A 74 -12.20 13.69 2.22
N THR A 75 -11.15 14.37 1.79
CA THR A 75 -10.47 14.15 0.51
C THR A 75 -8.99 13.85 0.67
N SER A 76 -8.50 13.82 1.92
CA SER A 76 -7.11 13.49 2.24
C SER A 76 -6.97 12.95 3.64
N LEU A 77 -5.92 12.16 3.84
CA LEU A 77 -5.44 11.71 5.14
C LEU A 77 -4.01 12.22 5.34
N ALA A 78 -3.78 12.89 6.45
CA ALA A 78 -2.43 13.27 6.83
C ALA A 78 -1.63 12.03 7.28
N LYS A 79 -0.31 12.13 7.25
CA LYS A 79 0.57 11.15 7.91
C LYS A 79 0.12 10.95 9.36
N ASN A 80 -0.04 9.71 9.78
CA ASN A 80 -0.52 9.35 11.13
C ASN A 80 -1.88 9.96 11.50
N ALA A 81 -2.76 10.17 10.52
CA ALA A 81 -4.11 10.67 10.78
C ALA A 81 -4.83 9.82 11.82
N LYS A 82 -5.48 10.49 12.76
CA LYS A 82 -6.27 9.87 13.84
C LYS A 82 -7.67 10.44 13.86
N GLY A 83 -8.64 9.60 14.28
CA GLY A 83 -10.03 10.05 14.43
C GLY A 83 -10.74 10.38 13.13
N VAL A 84 -10.23 9.94 11.98
CA VAL A 84 -10.82 10.21 10.66
C VAL A 84 -11.88 9.18 10.29
N GLY A 85 -11.74 7.97 10.78
CA GLY A 85 -12.66 6.86 10.54
C GLY A 85 -12.47 5.78 11.61
N LYS A 86 -13.21 4.70 11.48
CA LYS A 86 -13.09 3.51 12.33
C LYS A 86 -12.06 2.56 11.77
N LEU A 87 -11.28 1.94 12.64
CA LEU A 87 -10.24 0.99 12.27
C LEU A 87 -10.70 -0.45 12.50
N GLY A 88 -10.46 -1.31 11.51
CA GLY A 88 -10.60 -2.75 11.63
C GLY A 88 -9.28 -3.45 11.90
N THR A 89 -9.27 -4.77 11.73
CA THR A 89 -8.10 -5.59 12.00
C THR A 89 -7.25 -5.84 10.76
N SER A 90 -5.94 -5.92 10.97
CA SER A 90 -4.98 -6.42 9.99
C SER A 90 -5.05 -7.95 9.87
N PHE A 91 -4.30 -8.50 8.92
CA PHE A 91 -4.18 -9.96 8.74
C PHE A 91 -3.60 -10.67 9.98
N LYS A 92 -2.92 -9.94 10.86
CA LYS A 92 -2.42 -10.46 12.16
C LYS A 92 -3.47 -10.38 13.29
N GLY A 93 -4.65 -9.85 13.00
CA GLY A 93 -5.69 -9.64 14.00
C GLY A 93 -5.47 -8.43 14.91
N ALA A 94 -4.46 -7.60 14.64
CA ALA A 94 -4.23 -6.36 15.34
C ALA A 94 -5.11 -5.24 14.80
N LEU A 95 -5.61 -4.39 15.68
CA LEU A 95 -6.42 -3.22 15.31
C LEU A 95 -5.55 -2.13 14.70
N GLY A 96 -5.94 -1.64 13.54
CA GLY A 96 -5.33 -0.49 12.87
C GLY A 96 -4.32 -0.87 11.81
N TYR A 97 -3.36 0.03 11.58
CA TYR A 97 -2.33 -0.13 10.57
C TYR A 97 -1.25 -1.12 11.02
N GLU A 98 -1.01 -2.11 10.18
CA GLU A 98 0.14 -3.00 10.30
C GLU A 98 1.22 -2.53 9.34
N PRO A 99 2.34 -1.99 9.82
CA PRO A 99 3.39 -1.55 8.94
C PRO A 99 3.96 -2.71 8.12
N PRO A 100 4.12 -2.57 6.80
CA PRO A 100 4.77 -3.59 5.99
C PRO A 100 6.15 -3.92 6.53
N HIS A 101 6.37 -5.20 6.86
CA HIS A 101 7.64 -5.69 7.36
C HIS A 101 8.03 -6.89 6.51
N SER A 102 8.70 -6.63 5.40
CA SER A 102 9.09 -7.68 4.47
C SER A 102 10.03 -8.67 5.14
N GLN A 103 9.52 -9.85 5.44
CA GLN A 103 10.34 -10.99 5.84
C GLN A 103 10.65 -11.79 4.59
N GLY A 104 11.94 -11.88 4.25
CA GLY A 104 12.40 -12.61 3.09
C GLY A 104 12.91 -11.70 1.97
N LEU A 105 13.42 -12.35 0.93
CA LEU A 105 14.01 -11.70 -0.24
C LEU A 105 12.94 -11.23 -1.22
N GLY A 106 13.24 -10.14 -1.90
CA GLY A 106 12.45 -9.61 -3.00
C GLY A 106 11.50 -8.48 -2.63
N ALA A 107 11.08 -7.77 -3.66
CA ALA A 107 10.15 -6.67 -3.57
C ALA A 107 8.71 -7.20 -3.43
N LYS A 108 7.91 -6.54 -2.58
CA LYS A 108 6.49 -6.82 -2.40
C LYS A 108 5.68 -5.60 -2.78
N THR A 109 4.59 -5.83 -3.48
CA THR A 109 3.65 -4.78 -3.85
C THR A 109 2.50 -4.74 -2.85
N TYR A 110 2.21 -3.54 -2.37
CA TYR A 110 1.05 -3.24 -1.52
C TYR A 110 0.12 -2.33 -2.28
N VAL A 111 -1.18 -2.58 -2.21
CA VAL A 111 -2.20 -1.80 -2.91
C VAL A 111 -3.11 -1.14 -1.89
N LEU A 112 -3.15 0.19 -1.91
CA LEU A 112 -4.12 0.97 -1.15
C LEU A 112 -5.32 1.23 -2.06
N THR A 113 -6.52 0.97 -1.56
CA THR A 113 -7.77 1.22 -2.30
C THR A 113 -8.72 2.02 -1.43
N VAL A 114 -9.19 3.15 -1.96
CA VAL A 114 -10.27 3.92 -1.37
C VAL A 114 -11.57 3.64 -2.13
N TYR A 115 -12.63 3.37 -1.40
CA TYR A 115 -13.97 3.12 -1.92
C TYR A 115 -14.88 4.30 -1.59
N ALA A 116 -15.49 4.88 -2.62
CA ALA A 116 -16.56 5.86 -2.44
C ALA A 116 -17.89 5.12 -2.33
N LEU A 117 -18.62 5.35 -1.23
CA LEU A 117 -19.81 4.59 -0.87
C LEU A 117 -21.06 5.46 -0.92
N SER A 118 -22.16 4.89 -1.42
CA SER A 118 -23.50 5.53 -1.44
C SER A 118 -24.14 5.61 -0.03
N ALA A 119 -23.64 4.83 0.92
CA ALA A 119 -24.05 4.86 2.32
C ALA A 119 -22.92 4.29 3.20
N PRO A 120 -22.85 4.69 4.47
CA PRO A 120 -21.95 4.02 5.43
C PRO A 120 -22.25 2.52 5.54
N PRO A 121 -21.23 1.68 5.74
CA PRO A 121 -21.49 0.25 5.96
C PRO A 121 -22.29 0.02 7.25
N GLN A 122 -23.20 -0.94 7.19
CA GLN A 122 -23.96 -1.37 8.35
C GLN A 122 -23.20 -2.51 9.03
N LEU A 123 -22.40 -2.18 10.02
CA LEU A 123 -21.59 -3.12 10.79
C LEU A 123 -22.08 -3.19 12.22
N THR A 124 -22.45 -4.40 12.66
CA THR A 124 -22.86 -4.69 14.04
C THR A 124 -21.70 -5.20 14.88
N GLN A 125 -20.63 -5.63 14.23
CA GLN A 125 -19.41 -6.12 14.87
C GLN A 125 -18.65 -4.98 15.56
N GLN A 126 -17.96 -5.34 16.65
CA GLN A 126 -16.99 -4.42 17.24
C GLN A 126 -15.78 -4.22 16.28
N PRO A 127 -15.09 -3.08 16.35
CA PRO A 127 -13.95 -2.83 15.47
C PRO A 127 -12.92 -3.96 15.40
N ARG A 128 -12.65 -4.65 16.50
CA ARG A 128 -11.74 -5.79 16.58
C ARG A 128 -12.22 -7.03 15.83
N GLU A 129 -13.48 -7.06 15.44
CA GLU A 129 -14.10 -8.17 14.69
C GLU A 129 -14.26 -7.83 13.20
N VAL A 130 -13.96 -6.59 12.82
CA VAL A 130 -14.05 -6.15 11.42
C VAL A 130 -12.74 -6.39 10.70
N SER A 131 -12.68 -7.53 10.03
CA SER A 131 -11.60 -7.83 9.08
C SER A 131 -11.86 -7.15 7.73
N ARG A 132 -10.89 -7.24 6.84
CA ARG A 132 -11.05 -6.84 5.43
C ARG A 132 -12.28 -7.48 4.80
N GLU A 133 -12.45 -8.78 4.96
CA GLU A 133 -13.54 -9.57 4.38
C GLU A 133 -14.91 -9.14 4.93
N VAL A 134 -15.00 -8.88 6.22
CA VAL A 134 -16.20 -8.35 6.85
C VAL A 134 -16.55 -6.98 6.28
N LEU A 135 -15.58 -6.08 6.16
CA LEU A 135 -15.77 -4.76 5.58
C LEU A 135 -16.21 -4.85 4.11
N LEU A 136 -15.48 -5.60 3.29
CA LEU A 136 -15.78 -5.71 1.86
C LEU A 136 -17.15 -6.32 1.60
N THR A 137 -17.58 -7.28 2.41
CA THR A 137 -18.94 -7.83 2.35
C THR A 137 -19.99 -6.77 2.69
N ALA A 138 -19.73 -5.94 3.71
CA ALA A 138 -20.67 -4.91 4.14
C ALA A 138 -20.83 -3.77 3.14
N ILE A 139 -19.80 -3.49 2.32
CA ILE A 139 -19.82 -2.38 1.36
C ILE A 139 -20.14 -2.77 -0.07
N LYS A 140 -20.15 -4.05 -0.43
CA LYS A 140 -20.24 -4.53 -1.82
C LYS A 140 -21.40 -3.91 -2.63
N ASP A 141 -22.54 -3.66 -1.99
CA ASP A 141 -23.73 -3.08 -2.63
C ASP A 141 -23.75 -1.54 -2.60
N LYS A 142 -22.73 -0.93 -2.01
CA LYS A 142 -22.65 0.51 -1.75
C LYS A 142 -21.55 1.21 -2.54
N VAL A 143 -20.65 0.46 -3.18
CA VAL A 143 -19.52 1.03 -3.91
C VAL A 143 -19.99 1.76 -5.17
N LEU A 144 -19.76 3.07 -5.21
CA LEU A 144 -19.98 3.92 -6.39
C LEU A 144 -18.77 3.95 -7.31
N ALA A 145 -17.58 3.97 -6.74
CA ALA A 145 -16.30 3.89 -7.42
C ALA A 145 -15.20 3.50 -6.44
N SER A 146 -14.09 3.06 -6.97
CA SER A 146 -12.86 2.82 -6.21
C SER A 146 -11.66 3.41 -6.95
N ALA A 147 -10.62 3.75 -6.19
CA ALA A 147 -9.35 4.22 -6.71
C ALA A 147 -8.22 3.55 -5.93
N SER A 148 -7.14 3.21 -6.62
CA SER A 148 -6.02 2.48 -6.04
C SER A 148 -4.70 3.17 -6.28
N LEU A 149 -3.78 2.96 -5.35
CA LEU A 149 -2.39 3.38 -5.40
C LEU A 149 -1.53 2.17 -5.01
N SER A 150 -0.58 1.80 -5.87
CA SER A 150 0.36 0.72 -5.59
C SER A 150 1.68 1.28 -5.08
N VAL A 151 2.27 0.63 -4.11
CA VAL A 151 3.60 0.93 -3.59
C VAL A 151 4.41 -0.35 -3.48
N VAL A 152 5.72 -0.24 -3.62
CA VAL A 152 6.64 -1.38 -3.59
C VAL A 152 7.59 -1.21 -2.41
N TYR A 153 7.77 -2.25 -1.65
CA TYR A 153 8.74 -2.29 -0.57
C TYR A 153 9.61 -3.55 -0.64
N SER A 154 10.91 -3.35 -0.55
CA SER A 154 11.88 -4.41 -0.35
C SER A 154 12.79 -4.02 0.81
N ARG A 155 13.06 -4.99 1.68
CA ARG A 155 13.96 -4.78 2.81
C ARG A 155 15.38 -4.55 2.32
N GLU A 156 16.08 -3.55 2.85
CA GLU A 156 17.49 -3.33 2.59
C GLU A 156 18.29 -4.53 3.14
N GLY A 157 19.24 -5.05 2.34
CA GLY A 157 20.03 -6.24 2.65
C GLY A 157 19.69 -7.46 1.81
N ALA A 158 18.65 -7.44 0.98
CA ALA A 158 18.60 -8.32 -0.17
C ALA A 158 19.77 -7.91 -1.09
N PRO A 159 20.69 -8.83 -1.45
CA PRO A 159 21.76 -8.47 -2.36
C PRO A 159 21.12 -7.89 -3.61
N ALA A 160 21.36 -6.62 -3.86
CA ALA A 160 21.21 -6.11 -5.20
C ALA A 160 21.99 -7.09 -6.08
N SER A 161 21.33 -7.63 -7.10
CA SER A 161 22.01 -8.36 -8.17
C SER A 161 22.99 -7.37 -8.81
N ALA A 162 24.12 -7.16 -8.14
CA ALA A 162 25.21 -6.43 -8.68
C ALA A 162 25.79 -7.33 -9.75
N SER A 163 25.42 -7.08 -10.99
CA SER A 163 26.29 -7.38 -12.10
C SER A 163 27.55 -6.53 -11.86
N ALA A 164 28.50 -7.13 -11.13
CA ALA A 164 29.83 -6.59 -11.04
C ALA A 164 30.40 -6.55 -12.46
N PRO A 165 30.92 -5.41 -12.92
CA PRO A 165 31.64 -5.39 -14.18
C PRO A 165 32.83 -6.34 -14.05
N PRO A 166 33.20 -7.05 -15.14
CA PRO A 166 34.37 -7.92 -15.11
C PRO A 166 35.59 -7.09 -14.72
N ARG A 167 36.34 -7.58 -13.74
CA ARG A 167 37.63 -7.00 -13.40
C ARG A 167 38.57 -7.17 -14.59
N GLU A 168 38.86 -6.09 -15.30
CA GLU A 168 40.01 -5.99 -16.16
C GLU A 168 41.26 -5.96 -15.26
N ASP A 169 41.79 -7.10 -14.93
CA ASP A 169 43.19 -7.24 -14.58
C ASP A 169 43.59 -8.71 -14.45
N GLU A 170 43.78 -9.37 -15.56
CA GLU A 170 44.73 -10.48 -15.70
C GLU A 170 45.33 -10.43 -17.08
N ARG A 171 46.29 -9.53 -17.22
CA ARG A 171 47.28 -9.70 -18.30
C ARG A 171 48.29 -10.73 -17.85
N PRO A 172 48.59 -11.76 -18.66
CA PRO A 172 49.67 -12.69 -18.35
C PRO A 172 51.00 -11.91 -18.37
N ARG A 173 51.76 -12.02 -17.30
CA ARG A 173 53.16 -11.55 -17.26
C ARG A 173 53.95 -12.45 -18.18
N GLU A 174 54.44 -11.87 -19.26
CA GLU A 174 55.43 -12.52 -20.11
C GLU A 174 56.65 -12.89 -19.27
N ALA A 175 56.98 -14.16 -19.35
CA ALA A 175 58.22 -14.70 -18.81
C ALA A 175 59.43 -14.11 -19.56
N GLY A 176 60.14 -13.24 -18.91
CA GLY A 176 61.40 -12.74 -19.41
C GLY A 176 62.40 -13.88 -19.53
N ASP A 177 62.79 -14.14 -20.76
CA ASP A 177 63.88 -14.98 -21.13
C ASP A 177 65.21 -14.41 -20.55
N ARG A 178 65.84 -15.15 -19.67
CA ARG A 178 67.22 -14.90 -19.26
C ARG A 178 68.11 -15.87 -20.01
N ARG A 179 68.72 -15.41 -21.05
CA ARG A 179 69.93 -15.98 -21.56
C ARG A 179 71.08 -15.08 -21.13
N ARG A 180 72.06 -15.71 -20.45
CA ARG A 180 73.49 -15.40 -20.18
C ARG A 180 73.77 -14.31 -19.16
#